data_602db0b35912207b3209cf86895cef85
#
_entry.id   602db0b35912207b3209cf86895cef85
#
_cell.length_a   1.000
_cell.length_b   1.000
_cell.length_c   1.000
_cell.angle_alpha   90.00
_cell.angle_beta   90.00
_cell.angle_gamma   90.00
#
_symmetry.space_group_name_H-M   'P 1'
#
loop_
_entity.id
_entity.type
_entity.pdbx_description
1 polymer ?
#
loop_
_entity_poly.entity_id
_entity_poly.type
_entity_poly.pdbx_seq_one_letter_code
_entity_poly.pdbx_strand_id
1 'polypeptide(L)'
;MSGKGVQTEGMKPLEGKVAIVGGASRGAGRGIAVALGEAGATVYAAARTSRDGPPPPDNMPGTVEKTADQVSARGGRGIAVRADLSDEAQVAALFRRVEDEQGRLDVVVNAAWYRNALEQWGKPFWELSQEHWRDMSKIVDSYWLMGVYAARLMGRQKHGLIAFVTDHAIPDPSAYYGQMMWDVGHHAMNRRVLGMSAELRTANVAVVGLNPGFMRTERVVRHIRAAGNEAMKEFRFDLSETPEYAGRGATALAADPEVMKRSGQLLWAADLAKEYGFTDVDGRYVPRFDPQAPLGEVPEEWLEMP
;
A
#
# COMPACT_ATOMS: atom_id res chain seq x y z
N MET A 1 7.60 24.53 -28.88
CA MET A 1 7.88 25.44 -27.76
C MET A 1 7.48 24.73 -26.48
N SER A 2 8.45 24.25 -25.71
CA SER A 2 8.23 23.47 -24.52
C SER A 2 7.90 24.41 -23.36
N GLY A 3 6.66 24.40 -22.88
CA GLY A 3 6.26 25.10 -21.67
C GLY A 3 6.88 24.41 -20.45
N LYS A 4 8.01 24.95 -19.97
CA LYS A 4 8.54 24.62 -18.65
C LYS A 4 7.52 25.12 -17.61
N GLY A 5 6.85 24.18 -16.92
CA GLY A 5 6.10 24.51 -15.73
C GLY A 5 7.01 25.21 -14.73
N VAL A 6 6.58 26.36 -14.23
CA VAL A 6 7.25 27.09 -13.16
C VAL A 6 7.23 26.19 -11.93
N GLN A 7 8.36 25.56 -11.61
CA GLN A 7 8.57 24.98 -10.28
C GLN A 7 8.68 26.18 -9.33
N THR A 8 7.69 26.36 -8.48
CA THR A 8 7.77 27.24 -7.32
C THR A 8 8.79 26.66 -6.36
N GLU A 9 9.99 27.24 -6.32
CA GLU A 9 11.03 26.87 -5.35
C GLU A 9 10.43 26.92 -3.94
N GLY A 10 10.38 25.75 -3.27
CA GLY A 10 10.02 25.61 -1.85
C GLY A 10 8.75 24.81 -1.55
N MET A 11 7.82 24.58 -2.49
CA MET A 11 6.57 23.86 -2.21
C MET A 11 6.73 22.35 -2.46
N LYS A 12 6.34 21.53 -1.47
CA LYS A 12 6.38 20.07 -1.61
C LYS A 12 5.31 19.59 -2.60
N PRO A 13 5.54 18.50 -3.37
CA PRO A 13 4.66 18.07 -4.46
C PRO A 13 3.22 17.74 -4.02
N LEU A 14 3.00 17.35 -2.77
CA LEU A 14 1.68 17.05 -2.21
C LEU A 14 1.24 18.03 -1.12
N GLU A 15 1.83 19.21 -1.05
CA GLU A 15 1.40 20.24 -0.11
C GLU A 15 -0.06 20.65 -0.36
N GLY A 16 -0.87 20.68 0.70
CA GLY A 16 -2.31 20.93 0.61
C GLY A 16 -3.15 19.75 0.09
N LYS A 17 -2.55 18.61 -0.21
CA LYS A 17 -3.25 17.38 -0.56
C LYS A 17 -3.64 16.58 0.68
N VAL A 18 -4.77 15.88 0.59
CA VAL A 18 -5.32 15.04 1.65
C VAL A 18 -5.33 13.59 1.21
N ALA A 19 -4.77 12.72 2.04
CA ALA A 19 -4.68 11.29 1.79
C ALA A 19 -5.29 10.45 2.91
N ILE A 20 -5.94 9.34 2.57
CA ILE A 20 -6.26 8.25 3.48
C ILE A 20 -5.38 7.07 3.12
N VAL A 21 -4.69 6.49 4.11
CA VAL A 21 -3.92 5.26 3.94
C VAL A 21 -4.50 4.18 4.86
N GLY A 22 -5.12 3.17 4.26
CA GLY A 22 -5.64 1.99 4.95
C GLY A 22 -4.54 0.97 5.23
N GLY A 23 -4.61 0.29 6.38
CA GLY A 23 -3.59 -0.66 6.82
C GLY A 23 -2.29 0.00 7.31
N ALA A 24 -2.35 1.25 7.72
CA ALA A 24 -1.18 2.09 7.97
C ALA A 24 -0.48 1.90 9.32
N SER A 25 -0.82 0.90 10.12
CA SER A 25 -0.15 0.70 11.42
C SER A 25 1.29 0.16 11.28
N ARG A 26 1.64 -0.49 10.17
CA ARG A 26 2.93 -1.12 9.87
C ARG A 26 3.08 -1.44 8.38
N GLY A 27 4.22 -2.02 7.98
CA GLY A 27 4.47 -2.57 6.64
C GLY A 27 4.21 -1.56 5.52
N ALA A 28 3.66 -2.04 4.41
CA ALA A 28 3.38 -1.24 3.21
C ALA A 28 2.59 0.03 3.52
N GLY A 29 1.48 -0.09 4.28
CA GLY A 29 0.63 1.06 4.60
C GLY A 29 1.37 2.13 5.41
N ARG A 30 2.25 1.75 6.36
CA ARG A 30 3.10 2.71 7.07
C ARG A 30 4.08 3.40 6.12
N GLY A 31 4.83 2.63 5.32
CA GLY A 31 5.81 3.20 4.39
C GLY A 31 5.16 4.16 3.39
N ILE A 32 3.99 3.80 2.86
CA ILE A 32 3.23 4.67 1.95
C ILE A 32 2.77 5.94 2.66
N ALA A 33 2.22 5.83 3.89
CA ALA A 33 1.79 7.00 4.66
C ALA A 33 2.95 7.97 4.92
N VAL A 34 4.12 7.45 5.30
CA VAL A 34 5.33 8.24 5.56
C VAL A 34 5.82 8.94 4.30
N ALA A 35 5.87 8.25 3.15
CA ALA A 35 6.30 8.84 1.88
C ALA A 35 5.36 9.95 1.39
N LEU A 36 4.04 9.76 1.50
CA LEU A 36 3.07 10.83 1.19
C LEU A 36 3.24 12.05 2.12
N GLY A 37 3.53 11.81 3.40
CA GLY A 37 3.83 12.88 4.37
C GLY A 37 5.13 13.62 4.06
N GLU A 38 6.18 12.91 3.68
CA GLU A 38 7.45 13.51 3.24
C GLU A 38 7.24 14.45 2.06
N ALA A 39 6.30 14.11 1.17
CA ALA A 39 5.87 14.94 0.06
C ALA A 39 4.92 16.10 0.45
N GLY A 40 4.57 16.27 1.72
CA GLY A 40 3.79 17.40 2.25
C GLY A 40 2.30 17.14 2.45
N ALA A 41 1.80 15.93 2.22
CA ALA A 41 0.38 15.63 2.37
C ALA A 41 -0.10 15.65 3.85
N THR A 42 -1.39 15.94 4.03
CA THR A 42 -2.14 15.56 5.24
C THR A 42 -2.57 14.10 5.08
N VAL A 43 -2.12 13.22 5.99
CA VAL A 43 -2.33 11.76 5.87
C VAL A 43 -3.12 11.23 7.05
N TYR A 44 -4.29 10.68 6.78
CA TYR A 44 -5.08 9.90 7.74
C TYR A 44 -4.59 8.45 7.70
N ALA A 45 -3.80 8.09 8.71
CA ALA A 45 -3.26 6.74 8.89
C ALA A 45 -4.31 5.86 9.57
N ALA A 46 -4.99 5.00 8.81
CA ALA A 46 -6.12 4.22 9.30
C ALA A 46 -5.78 2.73 9.42
N ALA A 47 -6.01 2.13 10.59
CA ALA A 47 -5.90 0.69 10.83
C ALA A 47 -6.52 0.30 12.19
N ARG A 48 -6.65 -1.00 12.45
CA ARG A 48 -7.19 -1.54 13.71
C ARG A 48 -6.26 -1.34 14.90
N THR A 49 -4.94 -1.40 14.68
CA THR A 49 -3.94 -1.35 15.74
C THR A 49 -3.64 0.10 16.13
N SER A 50 -3.99 0.46 17.36
CA SER A 50 -3.75 1.77 17.98
C SER A 50 -3.06 1.59 19.33
N ARG A 51 -2.45 2.66 19.86
CA ARG A 51 -1.74 2.68 21.15
C ARG A 51 -2.66 2.23 22.31
N ASP A 52 -3.89 2.74 22.32
CA ASP A 52 -4.87 2.48 23.38
C ASP A 52 -5.82 1.32 23.05
N GLY A 53 -5.58 0.62 21.93
CA GLY A 53 -6.38 -0.51 21.50
C GLY A 53 -5.81 -1.85 21.99
N PRO A 54 -6.57 -2.95 21.79
CA PRO A 54 -6.05 -4.28 22.09
C PRO A 54 -4.82 -4.57 21.19
N PRO A 55 -3.84 -5.33 21.72
CA PRO A 55 -2.71 -5.75 20.91
C PRO A 55 -3.18 -6.59 19.71
N PRO A 56 -2.47 -6.55 18.59
CA PRO A 56 -2.80 -7.37 17.43
C PRO A 56 -2.58 -8.86 17.78
N PRO A 57 -3.38 -9.79 17.22
CA PRO A 57 -3.29 -11.23 17.54
C PRO A 57 -1.89 -11.83 17.29
N ASP A 58 -1.13 -11.29 16.37
CA ASP A 58 0.23 -11.73 16.02
C ASP A 58 1.33 -11.00 16.79
N ASN A 59 0.97 -10.16 17.73
CA ASN A 59 1.89 -9.36 18.55
C ASN A 59 2.93 -8.56 17.72
N MET A 60 2.55 -8.16 16.50
CA MET A 60 3.41 -7.36 15.63
C MET A 60 3.49 -5.89 16.10
N PRO A 61 4.69 -5.27 16.05
CA PRO A 61 4.86 -3.87 16.42
C PRO A 61 4.14 -2.92 15.46
N GLY A 62 3.96 -1.68 15.89
CA GLY A 62 3.43 -0.58 15.09
C GLY A 62 1.96 -0.26 15.39
N THR A 63 1.65 1.03 15.42
CA THR A 63 0.31 1.59 15.64
C THR A 63 0.04 2.74 14.66
N VAL A 64 -1.22 3.13 14.51
CA VAL A 64 -1.58 4.27 13.66
C VAL A 64 -1.02 5.58 14.20
N GLU A 65 -0.87 5.73 15.52
CA GLU A 65 -0.27 6.91 16.14
C GLU A 65 1.23 6.99 15.82
N LYS A 66 1.97 5.87 15.94
CA LYS A 66 3.40 5.83 15.55
C LYS A 66 3.58 6.23 14.08
N THR A 67 2.70 5.80 13.21
CA THR A 67 2.74 6.19 11.80
C THR A 67 2.42 7.67 11.60
N ALA A 68 1.40 8.20 12.28
CA ALA A 68 1.05 9.62 12.22
C ALA A 68 2.19 10.52 12.73
N ASP A 69 2.87 10.09 13.81
CA ASP A 69 4.05 10.78 14.35
C ASP A 69 5.20 10.79 13.30
N GLN A 70 5.44 9.66 12.61
CA GLN A 70 6.46 9.57 11.55
C GLN A 70 6.13 10.44 10.34
N VAL A 71 4.86 10.46 9.90
CA VAL A 71 4.38 11.36 8.84
C VAL A 71 4.67 12.82 9.20
N SER A 72 4.37 13.21 10.43
CA SER A 72 4.59 14.59 10.91
C SER A 72 6.08 14.93 11.02
N ALA A 73 6.91 13.99 11.49
CA ALA A 73 8.36 14.15 11.58
C ALA A 73 9.03 14.31 10.20
N ARG A 74 8.41 13.80 9.11
CA ARG A 74 8.89 13.98 7.74
C ARG A 74 8.34 15.24 7.06
N GLY A 75 7.55 16.05 7.77
CA GLY A 75 7.08 17.36 7.31
C GLY A 75 5.74 17.35 6.57
N GLY A 76 4.94 16.29 6.71
CA GLY A 76 3.52 16.26 6.43
C GLY A 76 2.68 16.55 7.67
N ARG A 77 1.38 16.22 7.60
CA ARG A 77 0.48 16.24 8.77
C ARG A 77 -0.12 14.85 8.95
N GLY A 78 0.36 14.10 9.96
CA GLY A 78 -0.15 12.77 10.28
C GLY A 78 -1.35 12.83 11.22
N ILE A 79 -2.40 12.09 10.90
CA ILE A 79 -3.63 11.96 11.70
C ILE A 79 -3.90 10.46 11.90
N ALA A 80 -3.85 10.01 13.14
CA ALA A 80 -4.13 8.63 13.48
C ALA A 80 -5.64 8.38 13.53
N VAL A 81 -6.07 7.27 12.91
CA VAL A 81 -7.47 6.82 12.95
C VAL A 81 -7.51 5.32 13.21
N ARG A 82 -8.07 4.94 14.37
CA ARG A 82 -8.36 3.54 14.61
C ARG A 82 -9.65 3.15 13.89
N ALA A 83 -9.55 2.22 12.93
CA ALA A 83 -10.70 1.72 12.18
C ALA A 83 -10.45 0.28 11.69
N ASP A 84 -11.45 -0.57 11.77
CA ASP A 84 -11.52 -1.81 11.02
C ASP A 84 -12.10 -1.53 9.63
N LEU A 85 -11.28 -1.70 8.60
CA LEU A 85 -11.65 -1.35 7.23
C LEU A 85 -12.57 -2.38 6.57
N SER A 86 -12.87 -3.50 7.24
CA SER A 86 -13.93 -4.44 6.86
C SER A 86 -15.29 -4.12 7.51
N ASP A 87 -15.34 -3.11 8.37
CA ASP A 87 -16.56 -2.62 9.02
C ASP A 87 -17.04 -1.35 8.29
N GLU A 88 -18.18 -1.44 7.62
CA GLU A 88 -18.73 -0.34 6.83
C GLU A 88 -18.98 0.92 7.66
N ALA A 89 -19.48 0.78 8.90
CA ALA A 89 -19.78 1.93 9.76
C ALA A 89 -18.49 2.70 10.13
N GLN A 90 -17.39 1.99 10.40
CA GLN A 90 -16.09 2.60 10.70
C GLN A 90 -15.46 3.24 9.46
N VAL A 91 -15.58 2.62 8.29
CA VAL A 91 -15.14 3.23 7.03
C VAL A 91 -15.94 4.48 6.74
N ALA A 92 -17.28 4.44 6.85
CA ALA A 92 -18.14 5.62 6.67
C ALA A 92 -17.76 6.76 7.61
N ALA A 93 -17.48 6.45 8.90
CA ALA A 93 -17.06 7.44 9.89
C ALA A 93 -15.69 8.05 9.53
N LEU A 94 -14.72 7.25 9.03
CA LEU A 94 -13.42 7.72 8.56
C LEU A 94 -13.58 8.73 7.43
N PHE A 95 -14.32 8.38 6.38
CA PHE A 95 -14.50 9.26 5.21
C PHE A 95 -15.29 10.54 5.56
N ARG A 96 -16.33 10.44 6.42
CA ARG A 96 -17.05 11.60 6.93
C ARG A 96 -16.13 12.54 7.68
N ARG A 97 -15.29 12.00 8.60
CA ARG A 97 -14.32 12.80 9.34
C ARG A 97 -13.37 13.55 8.40
N VAL A 98 -12.87 12.91 7.36
CA VAL A 98 -12.00 13.57 6.37
C VAL A 98 -12.75 14.66 5.62
N GLU A 99 -13.99 14.41 5.21
CA GLU A 99 -14.82 15.42 4.54
C GLU A 99 -15.12 16.62 5.45
N ASP A 100 -15.46 16.38 6.72
CA ASP A 100 -15.75 17.43 7.70
C ASP A 100 -14.52 18.28 8.07
N GLU A 101 -13.34 17.63 8.23
CA GLU A 101 -12.10 18.30 8.66
C GLU A 101 -11.35 18.98 7.51
N GLN A 102 -11.47 18.47 6.27
CA GLN A 102 -10.63 18.91 5.15
C GLN A 102 -11.43 19.44 3.95
N GLY A 103 -12.70 19.07 3.82
CA GLY A 103 -13.54 19.41 2.67
C GLY A 103 -13.12 18.79 1.34
N ARG A 104 -12.08 17.93 1.35
CA ARG A 104 -11.50 17.31 0.16
C ARG A 104 -10.81 15.99 0.48
N LEU A 105 -10.59 15.17 -0.57
CA LEU A 105 -9.79 13.97 -0.52
C LEU A 105 -9.10 13.76 -1.89
N ASP A 106 -7.78 13.75 -1.92
CA ASP A 106 -7.01 13.64 -3.17
C ASP A 106 -6.52 12.24 -3.44
N VAL A 107 -6.15 11.50 -2.38
CA VAL A 107 -5.52 10.18 -2.50
C VAL A 107 -6.13 9.20 -1.51
N VAL A 108 -6.49 8.03 -1.98
CA VAL A 108 -6.79 6.87 -1.13
C VAL A 108 -5.84 5.75 -1.49
N VAL A 109 -5.11 5.24 -0.50
CA VAL A 109 -4.34 4.01 -0.67
C VAL A 109 -4.87 2.97 0.31
N ASN A 110 -5.21 1.78 -0.15
CA ASN A 110 -5.51 0.66 0.74
C ASN A 110 -4.44 -0.41 0.65
N ALA A 111 -3.77 -0.67 1.78
CA ALA A 111 -2.76 -1.70 2.00
C ALA A 111 -3.17 -2.62 3.17
N ALA A 112 -4.46 -2.71 3.49
CA ALA A 112 -4.93 -3.50 4.62
C ALA A 112 -4.70 -4.99 4.40
N TRP A 113 -4.17 -5.65 5.44
CA TRP A 113 -3.96 -7.09 5.48
C TRP A 113 -4.30 -7.64 6.86
N TYR A 114 -4.92 -8.83 6.94
CA TYR A 114 -5.51 -9.31 8.19
C TYR A 114 -4.75 -10.48 8.82
N ARG A 115 -4.10 -11.33 8.03
CA ARG A 115 -3.43 -12.53 8.54
C ARG A 115 -2.04 -12.72 7.94
N ASN A 116 -1.20 -13.48 8.64
CA ASN A 116 0.07 -13.91 8.10
C ASN A 116 -0.12 -15.05 7.08
N ALA A 117 -0.05 -14.72 5.79
CA ALA A 117 -0.17 -15.71 4.73
C ALA A 117 0.99 -16.72 4.71
N LEU A 118 2.18 -16.32 5.20
CA LEU A 118 3.37 -17.18 5.23
C LEU A 118 3.19 -18.43 6.08
N GLU A 119 2.38 -18.36 7.16
CA GLU A 119 2.10 -19.52 8.02
C GLU A 119 1.30 -20.62 7.34
N GLN A 120 0.62 -20.30 6.24
CA GLN A 120 -0.22 -21.22 5.50
C GLN A 120 0.37 -21.56 4.12
N TRP A 121 1.53 -21.00 3.80
CA TRP A 121 2.17 -21.22 2.51
C TRP A 121 2.54 -22.69 2.32
N GLY A 122 2.33 -23.21 1.13
CA GLY A 122 2.60 -24.62 0.80
C GLY A 122 1.54 -25.63 1.26
N LYS A 123 0.53 -25.23 2.05
CA LYS A 123 -0.58 -26.11 2.41
C LYS A 123 -1.59 -26.21 1.27
N PRO A 124 -2.09 -27.41 0.97
CA PRO A 124 -3.18 -27.57 -0.01
C PRO A 124 -4.45 -26.89 0.53
N PHE A 125 -5.30 -26.37 -0.38
CA PHE A 125 -6.44 -25.54 0.01
C PHE A 125 -7.45 -26.26 0.94
N TRP A 126 -7.55 -27.58 0.85
CA TRP A 126 -8.47 -28.37 1.70
C TRP A 126 -7.99 -28.54 3.14
N GLU A 127 -6.74 -28.20 3.44
CA GLU A 127 -6.17 -28.14 4.80
C GLU A 127 -6.20 -26.74 5.39
N LEU A 128 -6.56 -25.73 4.58
CA LEU A 128 -6.69 -24.35 5.08
C LEU A 128 -7.96 -24.20 5.94
N SER A 129 -7.83 -23.49 7.05
CA SER A 129 -8.97 -23.27 7.95
C SER A 129 -10.01 -22.33 7.33
N GLN A 130 -11.27 -22.50 7.73
CA GLN A 130 -12.34 -21.56 7.36
C GLN A 130 -12.11 -20.16 7.92
N GLU A 131 -11.35 -20.04 8.98
CA GLU A 131 -10.94 -18.74 9.54
C GLU A 131 -10.00 -18.00 8.58
N HIS A 132 -9.10 -18.73 7.93
CA HIS A 132 -8.22 -18.16 6.91
C HIS A 132 -9.01 -17.58 5.72
N TRP A 133 -10.04 -18.30 5.26
CA TRP A 133 -10.96 -17.79 4.25
C TRP A 133 -11.70 -16.52 4.71
N ARG A 134 -12.22 -16.52 5.96
CA ARG A 134 -12.90 -15.32 6.51
C ARG A 134 -11.99 -14.11 6.59
N ASP A 135 -10.72 -14.31 6.96
CA ASP A 135 -9.76 -13.21 7.00
C ASP A 135 -9.45 -12.68 5.58
N MET A 136 -9.33 -13.57 4.59
CA MET A 136 -9.19 -13.15 3.19
C MET A 136 -10.43 -12.37 2.71
N SER A 137 -11.63 -12.82 3.07
CA SER A 137 -12.87 -12.10 2.73
C SER A 137 -12.89 -10.69 3.32
N LYS A 138 -12.44 -10.52 4.58
CA LYS A 138 -12.31 -9.18 5.19
C LYS A 138 -11.33 -8.28 4.45
N ILE A 139 -10.23 -8.84 3.92
CA ILE A 139 -9.32 -8.07 3.07
C ILE A 139 -10.06 -7.58 1.84
N VAL A 140 -10.70 -8.50 1.13
CA VAL A 140 -11.47 -8.22 -0.09
C VAL A 140 -12.58 -7.18 0.17
N ASP A 141 -13.29 -7.28 1.31
CA ASP A 141 -14.31 -6.32 1.72
C ASP A 141 -13.72 -4.94 2.02
N SER A 142 -12.56 -4.87 2.68
CA SER A 142 -11.90 -3.59 2.98
C SER A 142 -11.55 -2.81 1.71
N TYR A 143 -11.09 -3.50 0.66
CA TYR A 143 -10.80 -2.86 -0.63
C TYR A 143 -12.07 -2.37 -1.33
N TRP A 144 -13.16 -3.12 -1.21
CA TRP A 144 -14.47 -2.70 -1.72
C TRP A 144 -14.98 -1.46 -1.01
N LEU A 145 -15.06 -1.48 0.31
CA LEU A 145 -15.57 -0.38 1.11
C LEU A 145 -14.75 0.90 0.92
N MET A 146 -13.42 0.80 0.99
CA MET A 146 -12.53 1.95 0.76
C MET A 146 -12.72 2.54 -0.64
N GLY A 147 -12.88 1.69 -1.67
CA GLY A 147 -13.16 2.13 -3.05
C GLY A 147 -14.51 2.82 -3.19
N VAL A 148 -15.57 2.27 -2.61
CA VAL A 148 -16.94 2.84 -2.68
C VAL A 148 -16.99 4.21 -2.02
N TYR A 149 -16.47 4.35 -0.80
CA TYR A 149 -16.51 5.63 -0.09
C TYR A 149 -15.58 6.67 -0.73
N ALA A 150 -14.41 6.27 -1.24
CA ALA A 150 -13.55 7.15 -2.05
C ALA A 150 -14.26 7.62 -3.33
N ALA A 151 -14.88 6.71 -4.06
CA ALA A 151 -15.61 7.04 -5.28
C ALA A 151 -16.75 8.04 -5.06
N ARG A 152 -17.50 7.92 -3.95
CA ARG A 152 -18.56 8.84 -3.59
C ARG A 152 -18.04 10.26 -3.36
N LEU A 153 -16.93 10.41 -2.64
CA LEU A 153 -16.35 11.72 -2.32
C LEU A 153 -15.61 12.31 -3.53
N MET A 154 -14.65 11.58 -4.08
CA MET A 154 -13.84 12.01 -5.23
C MET A 154 -14.68 12.20 -6.50
N GLY A 155 -15.73 11.38 -6.70
CA GLY A 155 -16.65 11.51 -7.82
C GLY A 155 -17.40 12.85 -7.82
N ARG A 156 -17.76 13.39 -6.65
CA ARG A 156 -18.34 14.75 -6.53
C ARG A 156 -17.29 15.82 -6.84
N GLN A 157 -16.03 15.61 -6.42
CA GLN A 157 -14.91 16.53 -6.66
C GLN A 157 -14.45 16.54 -8.12
N LYS A 158 -14.75 15.49 -8.90
CA LYS A 158 -14.21 15.26 -10.26
C LYS A 158 -12.67 15.19 -10.28
N HIS A 159 -12.10 14.66 -9.22
CA HIS A 159 -10.65 14.52 -9.05
C HIS A 159 -10.33 13.52 -7.94
N GLY A 160 -9.27 12.72 -8.14
CA GLY A 160 -8.72 11.84 -7.12
C GLY A 160 -7.92 10.67 -7.68
N LEU A 161 -7.15 10.05 -6.78
CA LEU A 161 -6.42 8.80 -7.03
C LEU A 161 -6.81 7.76 -5.99
N ILE A 162 -7.26 6.59 -6.44
CA ILE A 162 -7.47 5.40 -5.63
C ILE A 162 -6.40 4.39 -6.02
N ALA A 163 -5.50 4.03 -5.09
CA ALA A 163 -4.47 3.02 -5.29
C ALA A 163 -4.70 1.83 -4.36
N PHE A 164 -4.79 0.66 -4.92
CA PHE A 164 -4.89 -0.59 -4.17
C PHE A 164 -3.54 -1.30 -4.18
N VAL A 165 -2.95 -1.51 -3.00
CA VAL A 165 -1.74 -2.33 -2.88
C VAL A 165 -2.15 -3.77 -3.14
N THR A 166 -1.58 -4.35 -4.17
CA THR A 166 -1.92 -5.69 -4.66
C THR A 166 -0.66 -6.46 -5.02
N ASP A 167 -0.84 -7.70 -5.37
CA ASP A 167 0.19 -8.55 -5.96
C ASP A 167 -0.32 -9.05 -7.33
N HIS A 168 0.50 -9.85 -8.02
CA HIS A 168 0.11 -10.47 -9.28
C HIS A 168 -0.27 -9.47 -10.39
N ALA A 169 0.55 -8.43 -10.56
CA ALA A 169 0.50 -7.64 -11.80
C ALA A 169 0.96 -8.51 -12.99
N ILE A 170 0.35 -9.71 -13.16
CA ILE A 170 0.81 -10.71 -14.07
C ILE A 170 -0.05 -10.73 -15.32
N PRO A 171 0.63 -10.79 -16.48
CA PRO A 171 -0.05 -10.93 -17.76
C PRO A 171 -0.72 -12.29 -17.96
N ASP A 172 -0.26 -13.33 -17.27
CA ASP A 172 -0.73 -14.71 -17.49
C ASP A 172 -1.77 -15.14 -16.45
N PRO A 173 -3.06 -15.20 -16.82
CA PRO A 173 -4.11 -15.65 -15.92
C PRO A 173 -4.03 -17.14 -15.56
N SER A 174 -3.17 -17.91 -16.20
CA SER A 174 -2.95 -19.34 -15.88
C SER A 174 -1.86 -19.54 -14.82
N ALA A 175 -1.09 -18.51 -14.48
CA ALA A 175 -0.08 -18.59 -13.45
C ALA A 175 -0.73 -18.76 -12.07
N TYR A 176 -0.24 -19.74 -11.30
CA TYR A 176 -0.68 -20.02 -9.94
C TYR A 176 0.49 -19.90 -8.95
N TYR A 177 0.31 -19.16 -7.86
CA TYR A 177 1.39 -18.77 -6.92
C TYR A 177 1.51 -19.67 -5.70
N GLY A 178 0.92 -20.85 -5.72
CA GLY A 178 1.12 -21.85 -4.69
C GLY A 178 0.29 -21.68 -3.42
N GLN A 179 -0.60 -20.66 -3.35
CA GLN A 179 -1.52 -20.50 -2.22
C GLN A 179 -2.89 -19.96 -2.70
N MET A 180 -3.91 -20.83 -2.67
CA MET A 180 -5.23 -20.58 -3.25
C MET A 180 -5.89 -19.27 -2.76
N MET A 181 -5.89 -19.00 -1.47
CA MET A 181 -6.62 -17.84 -0.94
C MET A 181 -5.89 -16.53 -1.22
N TRP A 182 -4.56 -16.57 -1.27
CA TRP A 182 -3.74 -15.44 -1.71
C TRP A 182 -4.05 -15.09 -3.16
N ASP A 183 -4.01 -16.10 -4.01
CA ASP A 183 -4.24 -15.99 -5.45
C ASP A 183 -5.62 -15.42 -5.75
N VAL A 184 -6.68 -16.06 -5.24
CA VAL A 184 -8.08 -15.61 -5.43
C VAL A 184 -8.28 -14.19 -4.89
N GLY A 185 -7.73 -13.87 -3.70
CA GLY A 185 -7.85 -12.55 -3.10
C GLY A 185 -7.24 -11.45 -3.96
N HIS A 186 -6.01 -11.66 -4.45
CA HIS A 186 -5.34 -10.66 -5.30
C HIS A 186 -6.00 -10.53 -6.67
N HIS A 187 -6.44 -11.63 -7.29
CA HIS A 187 -7.21 -11.56 -8.53
C HIS A 187 -8.53 -10.80 -8.36
N ALA A 188 -9.23 -10.99 -7.24
CA ALA A 188 -10.42 -10.20 -6.93
C ALA A 188 -10.13 -8.71 -6.78
N MET A 189 -9.01 -8.34 -6.13
CA MET A 189 -8.56 -6.95 -6.02
C MET A 189 -8.17 -6.36 -7.38
N ASN A 190 -7.40 -7.09 -8.18
CA ASN A 190 -6.99 -6.67 -9.52
C ASN A 190 -8.19 -6.45 -10.44
N ARG A 191 -9.19 -7.32 -10.37
CA ARG A 191 -10.42 -7.16 -11.16
C ARG A 191 -11.21 -5.91 -10.77
N ARG A 192 -11.20 -5.53 -9.50
CA ARG A 192 -11.81 -4.29 -9.03
C ARG A 192 -11.12 -3.05 -9.56
N VAL A 193 -9.79 -3.03 -9.62
CA VAL A 193 -9.04 -1.93 -10.24
C VAL A 193 -9.59 -1.65 -11.64
N LEU A 194 -9.75 -2.69 -12.45
CA LEU A 194 -10.26 -2.57 -13.82
C LEU A 194 -11.72 -2.08 -13.85
N GLY A 195 -12.60 -2.69 -13.04
CA GLY A 195 -14.02 -2.31 -13.00
C GLY A 195 -14.24 -0.88 -12.51
N MET A 196 -13.65 -0.52 -11.35
CA MET A 196 -13.79 0.81 -10.77
C MET A 196 -13.18 1.89 -11.67
N SER A 197 -12.04 1.63 -12.34
CA SER A 197 -11.43 2.58 -13.27
C SER A 197 -12.34 2.90 -14.46
N ALA A 198 -13.04 1.90 -14.99
CA ALA A 198 -13.96 2.07 -16.09
C ALA A 198 -15.17 2.94 -15.69
N GLU A 199 -15.76 2.68 -14.51
CA GLU A 199 -16.91 3.40 -14.01
C GLU A 199 -16.58 4.84 -13.56
N LEU A 200 -15.38 5.06 -13.03
CA LEU A 200 -14.94 6.37 -12.53
C LEU A 200 -14.29 7.27 -13.60
N ARG A 201 -14.14 6.80 -14.82
CA ARG A 201 -13.51 7.55 -15.92
C ARG A 201 -14.17 8.91 -16.16
N THR A 202 -15.49 8.96 -16.20
CA THR A 202 -16.25 10.20 -16.42
C THR A 202 -16.24 11.13 -15.22
N ALA A 203 -15.88 10.61 -14.06
CA ALA A 203 -15.67 11.38 -12.83
C ALA A 203 -14.24 11.92 -12.69
N ASN A 204 -13.35 11.62 -13.64
CA ASN A 204 -11.92 12.01 -13.59
C ASN A 204 -11.24 11.55 -12.30
N VAL A 205 -11.52 10.32 -11.85
CA VAL A 205 -10.90 9.66 -10.70
C VAL A 205 -10.11 8.47 -11.22
N ALA A 206 -8.80 8.48 -10.97
CA ALA A 206 -7.92 7.39 -11.36
C ALA A 206 -8.00 6.24 -10.34
N VAL A 207 -8.01 5.00 -10.84
CA VAL A 207 -7.93 3.80 -10.00
C VAL A 207 -6.79 2.93 -10.52
N VAL A 208 -5.82 2.60 -9.66
CA VAL A 208 -4.66 1.79 -10.02
C VAL A 208 -4.42 0.66 -9.01
N GLY A 209 -3.84 -0.44 -9.46
CA GLY A 209 -3.19 -1.42 -8.59
C GLY A 209 -1.71 -1.07 -8.47
N LEU A 210 -1.19 -1.07 -7.24
CA LEU A 210 0.22 -0.85 -6.96
C LEU A 210 0.82 -2.16 -6.45
N ASN A 211 1.69 -2.77 -7.24
CA ASN A 211 2.46 -3.94 -6.84
C ASN A 211 3.81 -3.48 -6.28
N PRO A 212 4.07 -3.68 -4.98
CA PRO A 212 5.31 -3.26 -4.32
C PRO A 212 6.39 -4.29 -4.57
N GLY A 213 6.41 -5.33 -5.12
CA GLY A 213 7.46 -6.35 -5.13
C GLY A 213 7.63 -7.02 -3.76
N PHE A 214 8.84 -7.47 -3.43
CA PHE A 214 9.11 -8.15 -2.16
C PHE A 214 9.60 -7.16 -1.10
N MET A 215 8.74 -6.86 -0.12
CA MET A 215 9.04 -5.84 0.90
C MET A 215 9.65 -6.41 2.18
N ARG A 216 10.67 -5.75 2.71
CA ARG A 216 11.21 -5.93 4.06
C ARG A 216 10.26 -5.36 5.12
N THR A 217 9.07 -5.92 5.26
CA THR A 217 8.16 -5.54 6.34
C THR A 217 8.58 -6.14 7.67
N GLU A 218 8.09 -5.62 8.78
CA GLU A 218 8.36 -6.15 10.13
C GLU A 218 8.02 -7.64 10.23
N ARG A 219 6.98 -8.07 9.53
CA ARG A 219 6.55 -9.48 9.51
C ARG A 219 7.55 -10.34 8.74
N VAL A 220 8.00 -9.89 7.58
CA VAL A 220 9.01 -10.60 6.77
C VAL A 220 10.32 -10.69 7.53
N VAL A 221 10.80 -9.58 8.09
CA VAL A 221 12.04 -9.57 8.89
C VAL A 221 11.94 -10.52 10.08
N ARG A 222 10.83 -10.50 10.82
CA ARG A 222 10.63 -11.44 11.95
C ARG A 222 10.64 -12.90 11.50
N HIS A 223 10.00 -13.21 10.37
CA HIS A 223 9.99 -14.56 9.81
C HIS A 223 11.40 -15.02 9.41
N ILE A 224 12.13 -14.20 8.67
CA ILE A 224 13.50 -14.49 8.23
C ILE A 224 14.44 -14.68 9.42
N ARG A 225 14.37 -13.81 10.44
CA ARG A 225 15.17 -13.96 11.67
C ARG A 225 14.91 -15.29 12.39
N ALA A 226 13.65 -15.70 12.46
CA ALA A 226 13.26 -16.94 13.12
C ALA A 226 13.70 -18.20 12.35
N ALA A 227 13.74 -18.13 11.03
CA ALA A 227 14.10 -19.25 10.15
C ALA A 227 15.60 -19.31 9.80
N GLY A 228 16.37 -18.24 10.07
CA GLY A 228 17.83 -18.20 9.88
C GLY A 228 18.29 -17.91 8.45
N ASN A 229 19.60 -18.03 8.23
CA ASN A 229 20.25 -17.60 6.98
C ASN A 229 19.78 -18.33 5.71
N GLU A 230 19.36 -19.59 5.84
CA GLU A 230 18.85 -20.33 4.67
C GLU A 230 17.53 -19.73 4.18
N ALA A 231 16.66 -19.27 5.09
CA ALA A 231 15.43 -18.58 4.71
C ALA A 231 15.70 -17.24 4.01
N MET A 232 16.78 -16.54 4.34
CA MET A 232 17.17 -15.32 3.61
C MET A 232 17.44 -15.60 2.14
N LYS A 233 18.08 -16.73 1.83
CA LYS A 233 18.35 -17.15 0.44
C LYS A 233 17.10 -17.67 -0.24
N GLU A 234 16.33 -18.51 0.42
CA GLU A 234 15.10 -19.10 -0.12
C GLU A 234 14.07 -18.00 -0.50
N PHE A 235 13.87 -17.01 0.37
CA PHE A 235 12.95 -15.90 0.12
C PHE A 235 13.57 -14.75 -0.68
N ARG A 236 14.80 -14.87 -1.17
CA ARG A 236 15.47 -13.84 -1.96
C ARG A 236 15.43 -12.46 -1.28
N PHE A 237 15.82 -12.44 0.00
CA PHE A 237 15.82 -11.23 0.81
C PHE A 237 16.74 -10.14 0.25
N ASP A 238 17.76 -10.54 -0.52
CA ASP A 238 18.64 -9.67 -1.31
C ASP A 238 17.90 -8.79 -2.32
N LEU A 239 16.78 -9.26 -2.85
CA LEU A 239 15.94 -8.52 -3.80
C LEU A 239 14.83 -7.68 -3.13
N SER A 240 14.81 -7.63 -1.81
CA SER A 240 13.74 -6.95 -1.08
C SER A 240 13.90 -5.42 -1.12
N GLU A 241 12.76 -4.75 -1.06
CA GLU A 241 12.63 -3.30 -0.98
C GLU A 241 12.10 -2.86 0.40
N THR A 242 12.28 -1.59 0.75
CA THR A 242 11.60 -1.06 1.93
C THR A 242 10.12 -0.75 1.63
N PRO A 243 9.25 -0.70 2.66
CA PRO A 243 7.86 -0.24 2.47
C PRO A 243 7.75 1.18 1.89
N GLU A 244 8.74 2.03 2.12
CA GLU A 244 8.82 3.38 1.60
C GLU A 244 9.04 3.43 0.08
N TYR A 245 9.64 2.40 -0.52
CA TYR A 245 9.82 2.33 -1.98
C TYR A 245 8.47 2.32 -2.72
N ALA A 246 7.56 1.45 -2.30
CA ALA A 246 6.17 1.47 -2.79
C ALA A 246 5.49 2.80 -2.47
N GLY A 247 5.81 3.41 -1.30
CA GLY A 247 5.33 4.72 -0.91
C GLY A 247 5.77 5.84 -1.87
N ARG A 248 7.01 5.82 -2.32
CA ARG A 248 7.51 6.76 -3.35
C ARG A 248 6.79 6.58 -4.68
N GLY A 249 6.46 5.33 -5.06
CA GLY A 249 5.62 5.05 -6.22
C GLY A 249 4.22 5.65 -6.10
N ALA A 250 3.56 5.45 -4.94
CA ALA A 250 2.26 6.07 -4.67
C ALA A 250 2.31 7.60 -4.67
N THR A 251 3.39 8.18 -4.14
CA THR A 251 3.63 9.62 -4.12
C THR A 251 3.82 10.19 -5.54
N ALA A 252 4.60 9.51 -6.38
CA ALA A 252 4.82 9.91 -7.76
C ALA A 252 3.50 9.92 -8.55
N LEU A 253 2.68 8.87 -8.41
CA LEU A 253 1.35 8.81 -9.01
C LEU A 253 0.41 9.90 -8.49
N ALA A 254 0.47 10.21 -7.19
CA ALA A 254 -0.37 11.26 -6.59
C ALA A 254 0.03 12.68 -7.04
N ALA A 255 1.29 12.88 -7.39
CA ALA A 255 1.83 14.13 -7.91
C ALA A 255 1.70 14.26 -9.44
N ASP A 256 1.41 13.17 -10.16
CA ASP A 256 1.33 13.16 -11.61
C ASP A 256 0.03 13.81 -12.11
N PRO A 257 0.09 14.96 -12.82
CA PRO A 257 -1.10 15.58 -13.40
C PRO A 257 -1.78 14.73 -14.47
N GLU A 258 -1.06 13.76 -15.04
CA GLU A 258 -1.56 12.84 -16.07
C GLU A 258 -1.93 11.45 -15.52
N VAL A 259 -2.09 11.29 -14.19
CA VAL A 259 -2.38 10.00 -13.55
C VAL A 259 -3.59 9.26 -14.14
N MET A 260 -4.53 9.98 -14.75
CA MET A 260 -5.67 9.37 -15.47
C MET A 260 -5.25 8.45 -16.61
N LYS A 261 -4.08 8.64 -17.22
CA LYS A 261 -3.54 7.74 -18.25
C LYS A 261 -3.13 6.37 -17.69
N ARG A 262 -2.96 6.29 -16.36
CA ARG A 262 -2.61 5.06 -15.63
C ARG A 262 -3.84 4.32 -15.09
N SER A 263 -5.01 4.95 -15.12
CA SER A 263 -6.24 4.36 -14.56
C SER A 263 -6.57 3.02 -15.21
N GLY A 264 -6.83 2.01 -14.39
CA GLY A 264 -7.08 0.63 -14.78
C GLY A 264 -5.82 -0.25 -14.90
N GLN A 265 -4.62 0.30 -14.68
CA GLN A 265 -3.38 -0.45 -14.77
C GLN A 265 -2.96 -1.06 -13.41
N LEU A 266 -2.24 -2.17 -13.50
CA LEU A 266 -1.51 -2.78 -12.40
C LEU A 266 -0.04 -2.41 -12.57
N LEU A 267 0.47 -1.58 -11.66
CA LEU A 267 1.75 -0.91 -11.78
C LEU A 267 2.75 -1.47 -10.76
N TRP A 268 3.96 -1.76 -11.20
CA TRP A 268 5.05 -2.14 -10.30
C TRP A 268 5.75 -0.90 -9.74
N ALA A 269 6.04 -0.90 -8.43
CA ALA A 269 6.84 0.14 -7.81
C ALA A 269 8.20 0.32 -8.52
N ALA A 270 8.83 -0.78 -8.91
CA ALA A 270 10.08 -0.80 -9.68
C ALA A 270 9.99 -0.05 -11.03
N ASP A 271 8.89 -0.22 -11.77
CA ASP A 271 8.73 0.48 -13.05
C ASP A 271 8.47 1.96 -12.85
N LEU A 272 7.66 2.29 -11.84
CA LEU A 272 7.43 3.68 -11.44
C LEU A 272 8.72 4.35 -10.99
N ALA A 273 9.59 3.63 -10.27
CA ALA A 273 10.90 4.14 -9.88
C ALA A 273 11.78 4.49 -11.09
N LYS A 274 11.79 3.64 -12.10
CA LYS A 274 12.51 3.89 -13.35
C LYS A 274 11.92 5.06 -14.12
N GLU A 275 10.60 5.16 -14.17
CA GLU A 275 9.90 6.20 -14.94
C GLU A 275 9.99 7.59 -14.28
N TYR A 276 9.75 7.64 -12.97
CA TYR A 276 9.73 8.90 -12.20
C TYR A 276 11.08 9.25 -11.56
N GLY A 277 12.10 8.39 -11.69
CA GLY A 277 13.47 8.68 -11.28
C GLY A 277 13.70 8.67 -9.76
N PHE A 278 12.98 7.83 -9.01
CA PHE A 278 13.21 7.68 -7.58
C PHE A 278 13.95 6.36 -7.25
N THR A 279 14.56 6.32 -6.07
CA THR A 279 15.25 5.14 -5.50
C THR A 279 14.60 4.72 -4.20
N ASP A 280 15.00 3.60 -3.63
CA ASP A 280 14.66 3.24 -2.25
C ASP A 280 15.36 4.18 -1.25
N VAL A 281 15.05 4.07 0.03
CA VAL A 281 15.61 4.94 1.09
C VAL A 281 17.12 4.79 1.26
N ASP A 282 17.65 3.62 0.89
CA ASP A 282 19.08 3.31 0.87
C ASP A 282 19.78 3.76 -0.43
N GLY A 283 19.09 4.47 -1.31
CA GLY A 283 19.61 4.98 -2.58
C GLY A 283 19.64 3.97 -3.73
N ARG A 284 19.22 2.72 -3.50
CA ARG A 284 19.20 1.69 -4.55
C ARG A 284 17.99 1.83 -5.46
N TYR A 285 18.16 1.51 -6.73
CA TYR A 285 17.07 1.10 -7.60
C TYR A 285 16.80 -0.38 -7.36
N VAL A 286 15.59 -0.71 -6.91
CA VAL A 286 15.16 -2.09 -6.72
C VAL A 286 14.33 -2.52 -7.94
N PRO A 287 14.81 -3.51 -8.73
CA PRO A 287 14.09 -3.98 -9.91
C PRO A 287 12.83 -4.77 -9.52
N ARG A 288 12.00 -5.13 -10.50
CA ARG A 288 10.91 -6.08 -10.25
C ARG A 288 11.48 -7.34 -9.60
N PHE A 289 10.74 -7.88 -8.64
CA PHE A 289 11.13 -9.14 -8.00
C PHE A 289 11.22 -10.27 -9.03
N ASP A 290 12.40 -10.86 -9.16
CA ASP A 290 12.67 -12.00 -10.02
C ASP A 290 13.43 -13.06 -9.20
N PRO A 291 12.76 -14.15 -8.82
CA PRO A 291 13.40 -15.21 -8.02
C PRO A 291 14.51 -15.95 -8.77
N GLN A 292 14.61 -15.80 -10.10
CA GLN A 292 15.66 -16.41 -10.92
C GLN A 292 16.91 -15.51 -11.08
N ALA A 293 16.87 -14.26 -10.62
CA ALA A 293 18.03 -13.38 -10.68
C ALA A 293 19.22 -13.96 -9.87
N PRO A 294 20.49 -13.63 -10.19
CA PRO A 294 21.64 -14.04 -9.38
C PRO A 294 21.50 -13.61 -7.91
N LEU A 295 22.01 -14.42 -6.98
CA LEU A 295 22.02 -14.09 -5.55
C LEU A 295 22.90 -12.86 -5.30
N GLY A 296 22.36 -11.87 -4.58
CA GLY A 296 23.07 -10.70 -4.08
C GLY A 296 23.46 -10.83 -2.61
N GLU A 297 24.13 -9.82 -2.08
CA GLU A 297 24.47 -9.72 -0.66
C GLU A 297 23.27 -9.14 0.12
N VAL A 298 23.08 -9.60 1.35
CA VAL A 298 22.10 -9.09 2.30
C VAL A 298 22.83 -8.35 3.41
N PRO A 299 22.73 -7.02 3.51
CA PRO A 299 23.32 -6.25 4.61
C PRO A 299 22.72 -6.65 5.96
N GLU A 300 23.55 -6.79 6.99
CA GLU A 300 23.10 -7.19 8.34
C GLU A 300 22.09 -6.20 8.93
N GLU A 301 22.25 -4.90 8.68
CA GLU A 301 21.35 -3.87 9.14
C GLU A 301 19.89 -4.04 8.66
N TRP A 302 19.67 -4.77 7.56
CA TRP A 302 18.30 -5.07 7.11
C TRP A 302 17.53 -5.99 8.07
N LEU A 303 18.25 -6.73 8.90
CA LEU A 303 17.67 -7.58 9.93
C LEU A 303 17.43 -6.82 11.25
N GLU A 304 18.01 -5.64 11.43
CA GLU A 304 17.89 -4.85 12.65
C GLU A 304 16.67 -3.94 12.69
N MET A 305 15.86 -3.93 11.64
CA MET A 305 14.62 -3.12 11.57
C MET A 305 13.64 -3.50 12.69
N PRO A 306 13.08 -2.49 13.40
CA PRO A 306 12.23 -2.70 14.57
C PRO A 306 10.86 -3.31 14.26
#